data_35927f41dd56df9bf78bd0037a2d93cf
#
_entry.id   35927f41dd56df9bf78bd0037a2d93cf
#
_cell.length_a   1.000
_cell.length_b   1.000
_cell.length_c   1.000
_cell.angle_alpha   90.00
_cell.angle_beta   90.00
_cell.angle_gamma   90.00
#
_symmetry.space_group_name_H-M   'P 1'
#
loop_
_entity.id
_entity.type
_entity.pdbx_description
1 polymer ?
#
loop_
_entity_poly.entity_id
_entity_poly.type
_entity_poly.pdbx_seq_one_letter_code
_entity_poly.pdbx_strand_id
1 'polypeptide(L)'
;YLIRYPGTVRAAVIMGTGWQPAPVIAAGRTLAKLIARREGADATSDLVTKLAFGGYNKAFAPNRTDFDWLSADEGNVDRYIADPMCGADATVGLFLDMLGGISFNQKITNLRKMDHELPVLFVSGDKDPVGQMGKGVQHSFEAFLAAGVKDVSIRLYPGLRHEILNETAQQETIYKDIGDWLDTKI
;
A
#
# COMPACT_ATOMS: atom_id res chain seq x y z
N TYR A 1 -5.75 0.31 12.04
CA TYR A 1 -6.01 1.26 13.13
C TYR A 1 -7.49 1.65 13.16
N LEU A 2 -8.04 2.24 12.10
CA LEU A 2 -9.42 2.76 12.02
C LEU A 2 -10.51 1.74 12.40
N ILE A 3 -10.27 0.46 12.08
CA ILE A 3 -11.18 -0.65 12.42
C ILE A 3 -11.19 -0.95 13.93
N ARG A 4 -10.04 -0.82 14.59
CA ARG A 4 -9.87 -1.18 16.01
C ARG A 4 -10.16 -0.04 16.96
N TYR A 5 -10.00 1.19 16.49
CA TYR A 5 -10.11 2.41 17.27
C TYR A 5 -10.99 3.45 16.56
N PRO A 6 -12.29 3.13 16.32
CA PRO A 6 -13.19 4.08 15.65
C PRO A 6 -13.35 5.36 16.48
N GLY A 7 -13.53 6.48 15.81
CA GLY A 7 -13.76 7.79 16.44
C GLY A 7 -12.53 8.45 17.08
N THR A 8 -11.32 7.90 16.88
CA THR A 8 -10.09 8.47 17.50
C THR A 8 -9.34 9.46 16.60
N VAL A 9 -9.72 9.57 15.34
CA VAL A 9 -9.15 10.51 14.37
C VAL A 9 -10.27 11.29 13.68
N ARG A 10 -9.95 12.50 13.19
CA ARG A 10 -10.93 13.38 12.53
C ARG A 10 -11.02 13.18 11.02
N ALA A 11 -9.95 12.72 10.41
CA ALA A 11 -9.85 12.39 8.99
C ALA A 11 -8.75 11.37 8.78
N ALA A 12 -8.76 10.67 7.65
CA ALA A 12 -7.69 9.73 7.29
C ALA A 12 -7.31 9.87 5.81
N VAL A 13 -6.00 9.92 5.55
CA VAL A 13 -5.43 9.81 4.21
C VAL A 13 -4.74 8.45 4.09
N ILE A 14 -5.18 7.63 3.14
CA ILE A 14 -4.63 6.30 2.89
C ILE A 14 -3.90 6.33 1.55
N MET A 15 -2.57 6.13 1.61
CA MET A 15 -1.67 6.27 0.47
C MET A 15 -1.05 4.93 0.09
N GLY A 16 -0.83 4.72 -1.23
CA GLY A 16 -0.09 3.56 -1.74
C GLY A 16 -0.71 2.22 -1.36
N THR A 17 -2.02 2.16 -1.15
CA THR A 17 -2.73 0.94 -0.78
C THR A 17 -3.10 0.11 -2.02
N GLY A 18 -3.46 -1.14 -1.76
CA GLY A 18 -3.95 -2.06 -2.80
C GLY A 18 -4.96 -3.05 -2.24
N TRP A 19 -5.41 -3.95 -3.09
CA TRP A 19 -6.33 -5.02 -2.73
C TRP A 19 -5.81 -6.36 -3.26
N GLN A 20 -5.72 -7.36 -2.41
CA GLN A 20 -5.21 -8.67 -2.80
C GLN A 20 -6.33 -9.73 -2.74
N PRO A 21 -6.47 -10.61 -3.75
CA PRO A 21 -7.44 -11.70 -3.71
C PRO A 21 -7.22 -12.62 -2.49
N ALA A 22 -8.30 -12.98 -1.81
CA ALA A 22 -8.22 -13.82 -0.62
C ALA A 22 -7.46 -15.16 -0.82
N PRO A 23 -7.58 -15.86 -1.96
CA PRO A 23 -6.79 -17.07 -2.21
C PRO A 23 -5.28 -16.79 -2.29
N VAL A 24 -4.87 -15.64 -2.85
CA VAL A 24 -3.45 -15.24 -2.93
C VAL A 24 -2.90 -14.99 -1.53
N ILE A 25 -3.63 -14.26 -0.70
CA ILE A 25 -3.26 -14.03 0.71
C ILE A 25 -3.14 -15.36 1.46
N ALA A 26 -4.11 -16.27 1.29
CA ALA A 26 -4.11 -17.57 1.96
C ALA A 26 -2.91 -18.43 1.54
N ALA A 27 -2.60 -18.49 0.25
CA ALA A 27 -1.44 -19.22 -0.29
C ALA A 27 -0.13 -18.64 0.23
N GLY A 28 0.04 -17.30 0.16
CA GLY A 28 1.23 -16.60 0.67
C GLY A 28 1.44 -16.85 2.17
N ARG A 29 0.37 -16.76 2.97
CA ARG A 29 0.44 -17.06 4.41
C ARG A 29 0.82 -18.52 4.69
N THR A 30 0.29 -19.45 3.92
CA THR A 30 0.63 -20.88 4.09
C THR A 30 2.08 -21.12 3.79
N LEU A 31 2.59 -20.58 2.68
CA LEU A 31 4.01 -20.69 2.30
C LEU A 31 4.92 -20.06 3.37
N ALA A 32 4.65 -18.82 3.75
CA ALA A 32 5.44 -18.12 4.77
C ALA A 32 5.41 -18.87 6.12
N LYS A 33 4.27 -19.45 6.51
CA LYS A 33 4.16 -20.26 7.74
C LYS A 33 4.97 -21.54 7.69
N LEU A 34 5.05 -22.20 6.52
CA LEU A 34 5.87 -23.40 6.35
C LEU A 34 7.36 -23.07 6.45
N ILE A 35 7.80 -21.98 5.82
CA ILE A 35 9.19 -21.52 5.88
C ILE A 35 9.54 -21.10 7.32
N ALA A 36 8.68 -20.31 7.98
CA ALA A 36 8.90 -19.87 9.35
C ALA A 36 9.01 -21.04 10.34
N ARG A 37 8.27 -22.14 10.12
CA ARG A 37 8.38 -23.34 10.95
C ARG A 37 9.70 -24.08 10.75
N ARG A 38 10.27 -24.04 9.56
CA ARG A 38 11.50 -24.74 9.21
C ARG A 38 12.75 -23.92 9.54
N GLU A 39 12.72 -22.62 9.26
CA GLU A 39 13.89 -21.74 9.24
C GLU A 39 13.85 -20.67 10.32
N GLY A 40 12.71 -20.52 11.01
CA GLY A 40 12.46 -19.45 11.99
C GLY A 40 11.70 -18.28 11.40
N ALA A 41 11.01 -17.51 12.24
CA ALA A 41 10.26 -16.33 11.82
C ALA A 41 11.17 -15.16 11.43
N ASP A 42 12.37 -15.10 12.02
CA ASP A 42 13.36 -14.06 11.75
C ASP A 42 14.22 -14.34 10.50
N ALA A 43 14.06 -15.49 9.88
CA ALA A 43 14.73 -15.82 8.62
C ALA A 43 14.18 -14.96 7.48
N THR A 44 15.06 -14.60 6.53
CA THR A 44 14.68 -14.02 5.23
C THR A 44 14.48 -15.15 4.21
N SER A 45 13.73 -14.87 3.15
CA SER A 45 13.48 -15.86 2.09
C SER A 45 13.36 -15.18 0.72
N ASP A 46 14.35 -15.42 -0.14
CA ASP A 46 14.36 -14.94 -1.53
C ASP A 46 13.09 -15.33 -2.28
N LEU A 47 12.58 -16.54 -2.02
CA LEU A 47 11.35 -17.03 -2.64
C LEU A 47 10.15 -16.14 -2.24
N VAL A 48 10.01 -15.84 -0.95
CA VAL A 48 8.90 -14.99 -0.45
C VAL A 48 9.05 -13.56 -0.97
N THR A 49 10.24 -12.99 -0.91
CA THR A 49 10.56 -11.65 -1.43
C THR A 49 10.25 -11.56 -2.93
N LYS A 50 10.69 -12.54 -3.72
CA LYS A 50 10.44 -12.58 -5.16
C LYS A 50 8.96 -12.74 -5.50
N LEU A 51 8.21 -13.51 -4.73
CA LEU A 51 6.76 -13.66 -4.92
C LEU A 51 6.00 -12.38 -4.53
N ALA A 52 6.46 -11.66 -3.51
CA ALA A 52 5.83 -10.43 -3.04
C ALA A 52 6.11 -9.24 -3.97
N PHE A 53 7.36 -9.04 -4.38
CA PHE A 53 7.81 -7.82 -5.04
C PHE A 53 8.31 -8.01 -6.47
N GLY A 54 8.74 -9.23 -6.84
CA GLY A 54 9.43 -9.49 -8.11
C GLY A 54 8.59 -9.25 -9.39
N GLY A 55 7.30 -8.97 -9.23
CA GLY A 55 6.41 -8.58 -10.33
C GLY A 55 6.33 -7.08 -10.57
N TYR A 56 6.67 -6.25 -9.58
CA TYR A 56 6.38 -4.81 -9.61
C TYR A 56 7.14 -4.06 -10.70
N ASN A 57 8.40 -4.38 -10.90
CA ASN A 57 9.24 -3.72 -11.89
C ASN A 57 8.93 -4.10 -13.35
N LYS A 58 8.20 -5.19 -13.59
CA LYS A 58 7.95 -5.69 -14.97
C LYS A 58 7.21 -4.69 -15.85
N ALA A 59 6.36 -3.85 -15.26
CA ALA A 59 5.60 -2.84 -16.01
C ALA A 59 6.46 -1.67 -16.52
N PHE A 60 7.71 -1.57 -16.04
CA PHE A 60 8.62 -0.45 -16.31
C PHE A 60 9.84 -0.85 -17.16
N ALA A 61 9.80 -2.03 -17.77
CA ALA A 61 10.89 -2.49 -18.64
C ALA A 61 11.06 -1.59 -19.89
N PRO A 62 12.32 -1.31 -20.33
CA PRO A 62 13.56 -1.77 -19.74
C PRO A 62 13.86 -1.09 -18.41
N ASN A 63 14.20 -1.88 -17.38
CA ASN A 63 14.47 -1.36 -16.05
C ASN A 63 15.87 -0.77 -15.96
N ARG A 64 16.01 0.36 -15.26
CA ARG A 64 17.29 0.97 -14.89
C ARG A 64 17.84 0.32 -13.61
N THR A 65 16.95 0.02 -12.65
CA THR A 65 17.25 -0.58 -11.35
C THR A 65 16.20 -1.62 -10.96
N ASP A 66 16.37 -2.28 -9.84
CA ASP A 66 15.37 -3.20 -9.25
C ASP A 66 14.22 -2.45 -8.55
N PHE A 67 14.32 -1.13 -8.39
CA PHE A 67 13.42 -0.30 -7.60
C PHE A 67 12.68 0.77 -8.42
N ASP A 68 12.71 0.70 -9.73
CA ASP A 68 12.03 1.70 -10.60
C ASP A 68 10.53 1.79 -10.32
N TRP A 69 9.93 0.73 -9.80
CA TRP A 69 8.52 0.71 -9.42
C TRP A 69 8.16 1.67 -8.28
N LEU A 70 9.13 2.14 -7.50
CA LEU A 70 8.89 3.08 -6.39
C LEU A 70 8.50 4.47 -6.87
N SER A 71 9.22 5.00 -7.87
CA SER A 71 9.05 6.39 -8.31
C SER A 71 9.35 6.55 -9.79
N ALA A 72 8.68 7.50 -10.44
CA ALA A 72 9.02 7.96 -11.78
C ALA A 72 10.23 8.92 -11.77
N ASP A 73 10.56 9.50 -10.60
CA ASP A 73 11.76 10.30 -10.38
C ASP A 73 12.97 9.40 -10.12
N GLU A 74 13.88 9.33 -11.10
CA GLU A 74 15.12 8.54 -11.00
C GLU A 74 15.97 8.97 -9.81
N GLY A 75 16.02 10.26 -9.50
CA GLY A 75 16.76 10.78 -8.34
C GLY A 75 16.17 10.29 -7.01
N ASN A 76 14.85 10.10 -6.93
CA ASN A 76 14.23 9.49 -5.75
C ASN A 76 14.63 8.01 -5.61
N VAL A 77 14.59 7.26 -6.70
CA VAL A 77 15.03 5.85 -6.73
C VAL A 77 16.50 5.72 -6.31
N ASP A 78 17.35 6.61 -6.80
CA ASP A 78 18.80 6.62 -6.46
C ASP A 78 19.01 6.93 -4.97
N ARG A 79 18.25 7.87 -4.40
CA ARG A 79 18.30 8.15 -2.95
C ARG A 79 17.85 6.94 -2.13
N TYR A 80 16.79 6.26 -2.54
CA TYR A 80 16.34 5.03 -1.88
C TYR A 80 17.42 3.94 -1.89
N ILE A 81 18.09 3.73 -3.02
CA ILE A 81 19.15 2.72 -3.17
C ILE A 81 20.39 3.09 -2.32
N ALA A 82 20.70 4.38 -2.23
CA ALA A 82 21.86 4.87 -1.48
C ALA A 82 21.63 4.87 0.04
N ASP A 83 20.39 4.83 0.51
CA ASP A 83 20.06 4.87 1.94
C ASP A 83 20.20 3.47 2.56
N PRO A 84 21.14 3.27 3.52
CA PRO A 84 21.35 1.98 4.17
C PRO A 84 20.16 1.53 5.04
N MET A 85 19.20 2.41 5.32
CA MET A 85 17.96 2.07 6.03
C MET A 85 16.84 1.61 5.12
N CYS A 86 17.04 1.69 3.78
CA CYS A 86 16.08 1.26 2.77
C CYS A 86 16.49 -0.07 2.14
N GLY A 87 15.51 -0.78 1.58
CA GLY A 87 15.75 -2.00 0.78
C GLY A 87 16.19 -3.23 1.56
N ALA A 88 16.13 -3.21 2.90
CA ALA A 88 16.46 -4.40 3.69
C ALA A 88 15.47 -5.55 3.43
N ASP A 89 15.99 -6.78 3.41
CA ASP A 89 15.16 -7.97 3.24
C ASP A 89 14.20 -8.14 4.41
N ALA A 90 12.93 -8.26 4.09
CA ALA A 90 11.88 -8.50 5.08
C ALA A 90 11.93 -9.95 5.58
N THR A 91 11.75 -10.14 6.88
CA THR A 91 11.68 -11.48 7.47
C THR A 91 10.38 -12.19 7.08
N VAL A 92 10.41 -13.52 7.13
CA VAL A 92 9.22 -14.35 6.88
C VAL A 92 8.11 -14.05 7.89
N GLY A 93 8.47 -13.73 9.14
CA GLY A 93 7.54 -13.28 10.18
C GLY A 93 6.83 -11.98 9.81
N LEU A 94 7.57 -10.99 9.28
CA LEU A 94 6.98 -9.75 8.79
C LEU A 94 5.95 -10.00 7.67
N PHE A 95 6.28 -10.87 6.70
CA PHE A 95 5.33 -11.25 5.65
C PHE A 95 4.07 -11.93 6.21
N LEU A 96 4.21 -12.80 7.22
CA LEU A 96 3.07 -13.44 7.88
C LEU A 96 2.14 -12.43 8.52
N ASP A 97 2.69 -11.46 9.25
CA ASP A 97 1.94 -10.43 9.94
C ASP A 97 1.31 -9.45 8.96
N MET A 98 2.04 -9.02 7.94
CA MET A 98 1.53 -8.17 6.86
C MET A 98 0.34 -8.82 6.14
N LEU A 99 0.48 -10.07 5.68
CA LEU A 99 -0.60 -10.79 5.02
C LEU A 99 -1.79 -11.06 5.97
N GLY A 100 -1.50 -11.23 7.27
CA GLY A 100 -2.52 -11.31 8.31
C GLY A 100 -3.31 -10.02 8.46
N GLY A 101 -2.60 -8.89 8.47
CA GLY A 101 -3.18 -7.55 8.50
C GLY A 101 -4.02 -7.25 7.26
N ILE A 102 -3.51 -7.55 6.06
CA ILE A 102 -4.25 -7.40 4.80
C ILE A 102 -5.54 -8.23 4.85
N SER A 103 -5.45 -9.52 5.22
CA SER A 103 -6.63 -10.38 5.36
C SER A 103 -7.65 -9.86 6.36
N PHE A 104 -7.20 -9.24 7.45
CA PHE A 104 -8.09 -8.62 8.43
C PHE A 104 -8.75 -7.35 7.87
N ASN A 105 -7.96 -6.47 7.23
CA ASN A 105 -8.43 -5.19 6.73
C ASN A 105 -9.42 -5.33 5.55
N GLN A 106 -9.30 -6.38 4.74
CA GLN A 106 -10.16 -6.59 3.58
C GLN A 106 -11.49 -7.28 3.89
N LYS A 107 -11.72 -7.71 5.14
CA LYS A 107 -13.02 -8.30 5.53
C LYS A 107 -14.06 -7.22 5.73
N ILE A 108 -15.13 -7.26 4.94
CA ILE A 108 -16.25 -6.31 5.03
C ILE A 108 -16.85 -6.25 6.46
N THR A 109 -16.90 -7.37 7.17
CA THR A 109 -17.37 -7.43 8.57
C THR A 109 -16.45 -6.69 9.54
N ASN A 110 -15.19 -6.52 9.19
CA ASN A 110 -14.24 -5.71 9.95
C ASN A 110 -14.35 -4.24 9.55
N LEU A 111 -14.38 -3.95 8.26
CA LEU A 111 -14.54 -2.58 7.74
C LEU A 111 -15.79 -1.90 8.29
N ARG A 112 -16.90 -2.62 8.44
CA ARG A 112 -18.15 -2.13 9.06
C ARG A 112 -18.02 -1.68 10.51
N LYS A 113 -16.90 -1.95 11.18
CA LYS A 113 -16.64 -1.50 12.55
C LYS A 113 -16.00 -0.11 12.62
N MET A 114 -15.60 0.44 11.48
CA MET A 114 -15.06 1.80 11.43
C MET A 114 -16.14 2.83 11.77
N ASP A 115 -15.70 4.02 12.13
CA ASP A 115 -16.58 5.18 12.18
C ASP A 115 -17.05 5.51 10.75
N HIS A 116 -18.36 5.46 10.53
CA HIS A 116 -18.96 5.68 9.22
C HIS A 116 -19.01 7.17 8.83
N GLU A 117 -18.85 8.06 9.79
CA GLU A 117 -18.78 9.51 9.55
C GLU A 117 -17.35 10.00 9.31
N LEU A 118 -16.33 9.12 9.46
CA LEU A 118 -14.94 9.48 9.25
C LEU A 118 -14.68 9.81 7.78
N PRO A 119 -14.21 11.04 7.47
CA PRO A 119 -13.73 11.37 6.13
C PRO A 119 -12.47 10.56 5.79
N VAL A 120 -12.45 9.93 4.61
CA VAL A 120 -11.31 9.13 4.13
C VAL A 120 -10.95 9.55 2.72
N LEU A 121 -9.67 9.86 2.50
CA LEU A 121 -9.10 10.10 1.18
C LEU A 121 -8.11 8.98 0.82
N PHE A 122 -8.35 8.31 -0.29
CA PHE A 122 -7.37 7.42 -0.91
C PHE A 122 -6.55 8.20 -1.94
N VAL A 123 -5.22 8.09 -1.86
CA VAL A 123 -4.30 8.70 -2.83
C VAL A 123 -3.28 7.69 -3.31
N SER A 124 -2.97 7.69 -4.60
CA SER A 124 -1.97 6.79 -5.20
C SER A 124 -1.54 7.28 -6.57
N GLY A 125 -0.39 6.83 -7.05
CA GLY A 125 -0.07 6.94 -8.47
C GLY A 125 -0.91 5.96 -9.30
N ASP A 126 -1.30 6.36 -10.51
CA ASP A 126 -2.03 5.48 -11.42
C ASP A 126 -1.13 4.39 -12.05
N LYS A 127 0.19 4.50 -11.85
CA LYS A 127 1.20 3.51 -12.23
C LYS A 127 1.78 2.74 -11.04
N ASP A 128 1.20 2.88 -9.85
CA ASP A 128 1.62 2.12 -8.68
C ASP A 128 1.29 0.62 -8.83
N PRO A 129 2.29 -0.28 -8.93
CA PRO A 129 2.04 -1.72 -9.05
C PRO A 129 1.51 -2.34 -7.75
N VAL A 130 1.77 -1.75 -6.59
CA VAL A 130 1.21 -2.18 -5.29
C VAL A 130 -0.30 -1.98 -5.31
N GLY A 131 -0.75 -0.84 -5.83
CA GLY A 131 -2.15 -0.51 -6.08
C GLY A 131 -2.73 -1.15 -7.35
N GLN A 132 -2.00 -2.07 -8.01
CA GLN A 132 -2.44 -2.72 -9.26
C GLN A 132 -2.80 -1.71 -10.35
N MET A 133 -1.96 -0.69 -10.52
CA MET A 133 -2.19 0.41 -11.46
C MET A 133 -3.53 1.12 -11.20
N GLY A 134 -3.80 1.45 -9.94
CA GLY A 134 -5.01 2.11 -9.47
C GLY A 134 -6.21 1.21 -9.21
N LYS A 135 -6.28 0.00 -9.79
CA LYS A 135 -7.44 -0.91 -9.64
C LYS A 135 -7.62 -1.39 -8.20
N GLY A 136 -6.53 -1.71 -7.51
CA GLY A 136 -6.57 -2.14 -6.11
C GLY A 136 -6.97 -1.00 -5.17
N VAL A 137 -6.58 0.23 -5.49
CA VAL A 137 -6.99 1.43 -4.75
C VAL A 137 -8.50 1.66 -4.93
N GLN A 138 -8.98 1.58 -6.18
CA GLN A 138 -10.40 1.68 -6.50
C GLN A 138 -11.23 0.64 -5.75
N HIS A 139 -10.75 -0.61 -5.69
CA HIS A 139 -11.42 -1.69 -4.95
C HIS A 139 -11.47 -1.39 -3.44
N SER A 140 -10.39 -0.84 -2.87
CA SER A 140 -10.36 -0.43 -1.47
C SER A 140 -11.36 0.69 -1.18
N PHE A 141 -11.43 1.70 -2.07
CA PHE A 141 -12.41 2.77 -2.02
C PHE A 141 -13.85 2.23 -2.03
N GLU A 142 -14.18 1.34 -2.98
CA GLU A 142 -15.50 0.71 -3.09
C GLU A 142 -15.85 -0.13 -1.86
N ALA A 143 -14.86 -0.83 -1.28
CA ALA A 143 -15.05 -1.63 -0.07
C ALA A 143 -15.39 -0.77 1.15
N PHE A 144 -14.82 0.44 1.27
CA PHE A 144 -15.16 1.38 2.34
C PHE A 144 -16.59 1.90 2.18
N LEU A 145 -16.98 2.28 0.97
CA LEU A 145 -18.37 2.66 0.67
C LEU A 145 -19.35 1.52 1.00
N ALA A 146 -19.05 0.29 0.57
CA ALA A 146 -19.86 -0.89 0.86
C ALA A 146 -19.91 -1.24 2.36
N ALA A 147 -18.91 -0.82 3.13
CA ALA A 147 -18.89 -0.96 4.57
C ALA A 147 -19.79 0.06 5.29
N GLY A 148 -20.21 1.14 4.60
CA GLY A 148 -21.08 2.17 5.12
C GLY A 148 -20.38 3.49 5.45
N VAL A 149 -19.07 3.65 5.14
CA VAL A 149 -18.37 4.93 5.31
C VAL A 149 -18.92 5.93 4.29
N LYS A 150 -19.36 7.10 4.76
CA LYS A 150 -20.17 8.05 3.98
C LYS A 150 -19.33 9.03 3.16
N ASP A 151 -18.22 9.50 3.72
CA ASP A 151 -17.33 10.48 3.10
C ASP A 151 -16.02 9.83 2.69
N VAL A 152 -16.03 9.18 1.52
CA VAL A 152 -14.85 8.54 0.96
C VAL A 152 -14.53 9.17 -0.39
N SER A 153 -13.27 9.56 -0.57
CA SER A 153 -12.75 10.15 -1.80
C SER A 153 -11.56 9.36 -2.31
N ILE A 154 -11.31 9.41 -3.61
CA ILE A 154 -10.14 8.80 -4.26
C ILE A 154 -9.50 9.79 -5.22
N ARG A 155 -8.18 9.88 -5.22
CA ARG A 155 -7.40 10.65 -6.19
C ARG A 155 -6.22 9.83 -6.68
N LEU A 156 -6.18 9.58 -7.97
CA LEU A 156 -5.08 8.92 -8.65
C LEU A 156 -4.28 9.97 -9.43
N TYR A 157 -2.96 10.01 -9.22
CA TYR A 157 -2.06 10.95 -9.87
C TYR A 157 -1.48 10.30 -11.14
N PRO A 158 -1.73 10.92 -12.33
CA PRO A 158 -1.32 10.35 -13.60
C PRO A 158 0.20 10.22 -13.73
N GLY A 159 0.67 9.05 -14.19
CA GLY A 159 2.07 8.76 -14.44
C GLY A 159 2.90 8.45 -13.20
N LEU A 160 2.39 8.70 -11.99
CA LEU A 160 3.13 8.46 -10.76
C LEU A 160 3.06 7.01 -10.31
N ARG A 161 4.10 6.58 -9.58
CA ARG A 161 4.27 5.22 -9.07
C ARG A 161 3.93 5.16 -7.57
N HIS A 162 4.67 4.40 -6.78
CA HIS A 162 4.32 4.11 -5.39
C HIS A 162 4.54 5.28 -4.44
N GLU A 163 5.66 5.97 -4.55
CA GLU A 163 6.08 7.02 -3.61
C GLU A 163 5.65 8.42 -4.07
N ILE A 164 4.36 8.66 -4.17
CA ILE A 164 3.82 9.92 -4.73
C ILE A 164 4.30 11.18 -3.99
N LEU A 165 4.59 11.12 -2.70
CA LEU A 165 5.09 12.27 -1.93
C LEU A 165 6.56 12.60 -2.21
N ASN A 166 7.27 11.70 -2.88
CA ASN A 166 8.69 11.86 -3.23
C ASN A 166 8.89 12.16 -4.73
N GLU A 167 7.82 12.34 -5.49
CA GLU A 167 7.85 12.68 -6.91
C GLU A 167 8.11 14.17 -7.10
N THR A 168 9.38 14.56 -7.25
CA THR A 168 9.85 15.95 -7.21
C THR A 168 9.05 16.90 -8.10
N ALA A 169 8.69 16.46 -9.30
CA ALA A 169 7.98 17.30 -10.27
C ALA A 169 6.51 17.63 -9.87
N GLN A 170 5.89 16.81 -9.02
CA GLN A 170 4.47 16.96 -8.64
C GLN A 170 4.26 17.07 -7.12
N GLN A 171 5.31 17.01 -6.35
CA GLN A 171 5.29 16.96 -4.88
C GLN A 171 4.46 18.12 -4.27
N GLU A 172 4.72 19.35 -4.69
CA GLU A 172 4.01 20.53 -4.21
C GLU A 172 2.50 20.47 -4.50
N THR A 173 2.14 19.99 -5.69
CA THR A 173 0.74 19.80 -6.07
C THR A 173 0.06 18.76 -5.18
N ILE A 174 0.74 17.65 -4.91
CA ILE A 174 0.20 16.56 -4.09
C ILE A 174 0.03 17.01 -2.65
N TYR A 175 1.03 17.72 -2.09
CA TYR A 175 0.93 18.28 -0.74
C TYR A 175 -0.22 19.28 -0.61
N LYS A 176 -0.34 20.17 -1.61
CA LYS A 176 -1.46 21.11 -1.65
C LYS A 176 -2.81 20.42 -1.73
N ASP A 177 -2.96 19.45 -2.59
CA ASP A 177 -4.20 18.69 -2.78
C ASP A 177 -4.65 17.95 -1.51
N ILE A 178 -3.69 17.34 -0.80
CA ILE A 178 -3.97 16.67 0.48
C ILE A 178 -4.29 17.68 1.57
N GLY A 179 -3.53 18.79 1.63
CA GLY A 179 -3.76 19.88 2.57
C GLY A 179 -5.13 20.52 2.38
N ASP A 180 -5.46 20.93 1.15
CA ASP A 180 -6.76 21.50 0.81
C ASP A 180 -7.91 20.55 1.20
N TRP A 181 -7.75 19.23 0.95
CA TRP A 181 -8.75 18.26 1.36
C TRP A 181 -8.89 18.22 2.88
N LEU A 182 -7.79 18.15 3.62
CA LEU A 182 -7.79 18.13 5.09
C LEU A 182 -8.46 19.40 5.66
N ASP A 183 -8.16 20.57 5.12
CA ASP A 183 -8.74 21.85 5.56
C ASP A 183 -10.27 21.89 5.40
N THR A 184 -10.83 21.11 4.48
CA THR A 184 -12.29 20.97 4.34
C THR A 184 -12.92 20.02 5.38
N LYS A 185 -12.10 19.25 6.13
CA LYS A 185 -12.56 18.17 7.03
C LYS A 185 -12.25 18.42 8.50
N ILE A 186 -11.35 19.35 8.79
CA ILE A 186 -10.89 19.69 10.13
C ILE A 186 -11.25 21.12 10.47
#